data_2c4cf71f8cf7fb697090cdca3836b552
#
_entry.id   2c4cf71f8cf7fb697090cdca3836b552
#
_cell.length_a   1.000
_cell.length_b   1.000
_cell.length_c   1.000
_cell.angle_alpha   90.00
_cell.angle_beta   90.00
_cell.angle_gamma   90.00
#
_symmetry.space_group_name_H-M   'P 1'
#
loop_
_entity.id
_entity.type
_entity.pdbx_description
1 polymer ?
#
loop_
_entity_poly.entity_id
_entity_poly.type
_entity_poly.pdbx_seq_one_letter_code
_entity_poly.pdbx_strand_id
1 'polypeptide(L)'
;MKTIQINEIEGFQIGSAQDTENATGCTVILCKEGATAGVDVRGGGPATRETDLLNPKNMVQKIHAVTLSGGSAFGLESSSGVMQYLSEHEIGFDMKNIYIPIVCEACLFDCGVGNSKAYPNKQMGYDACIEAEKNDPKQGNVGAGTGASVGKFFGPQYAMKAGLGFSALQMGPLKVGAIVAVNACGDIFYPNSDKPIAGIYDRNTNTRLFSEDEILKAAEKMINSCGMNTTIGCIITNADLNKAQMNKIASMAHNGYARCIRPVHTSSDGDTIFAMTSNKVPAEQDLVGIMAVKAMEQAIVNAGTLADSAYGLASYKEITKE
;
A
#
# COMPACT_ATOMS: atom_id res chain seq x y z
N MET A 1 24.64 2.28 -2.01
CA MET A 1 23.21 2.27 -2.26
C MET A 1 22.76 3.70 -2.59
N LYS A 2 22.00 3.90 -3.66
CA LYS A 2 21.45 5.20 -4.07
C LYS A 2 19.94 5.13 -4.21
N THR A 3 19.25 6.26 -4.03
CA THR A 3 17.84 6.42 -4.36
C THR A 3 17.69 6.60 -5.86
N ILE A 4 16.68 5.97 -6.44
CA ILE A 4 16.30 6.05 -7.86
C ILE A 4 14.80 6.35 -7.98
N GLN A 5 14.32 6.65 -9.19
CA GLN A 5 12.89 6.74 -9.45
C GLN A 5 12.27 5.33 -9.44
N ILE A 6 11.02 5.22 -8.96
CA ILE A 6 10.35 3.91 -8.85
C ILE A 6 10.14 3.24 -10.22
N ASN A 7 9.91 4.04 -11.27
CA ASN A 7 9.74 3.59 -12.65
C ASN A 7 11.05 3.17 -13.36
N GLU A 8 12.21 3.33 -12.69
CA GLU A 8 13.47 2.78 -13.18
C GLU A 8 13.63 1.27 -12.87
N ILE A 9 12.69 0.67 -12.11
CA ILE A 9 12.70 -0.79 -11.87
C ILE A 9 12.03 -1.48 -13.06
N GLU A 10 12.82 -2.14 -13.87
CA GLU A 10 12.39 -2.71 -15.14
C GLU A 10 11.34 -3.84 -14.95
N GLY A 11 10.36 -3.86 -15.85
CA GLY A 11 9.30 -4.87 -15.88
C GLY A 11 8.02 -4.43 -15.17
N PHE A 12 8.00 -3.25 -14.53
CA PHE A 12 6.83 -2.75 -13.82
C PHE A 12 6.34 -1.42 -14.39
N GLN A 13 5.02 -1.26 -14.41
CA GLN A 13 4.32 -0.01 -14.73
C GLN A 13 3.33 0.28 -13.62
N ILE A 14 3.27 1.54 -13.16
CA ILE A 14 2.44 1.94 -12.02
C ILE A 14 1.50 3.04 -12.47
N GLY A 15 0.21 2.85 -12.20
CA GLY A 15 -0.82 3.84 -12.49
C GLY A 15 -1.86 3.92 -11.38
N SER A 16 -2.51 5.07 -11.29
CA SER A 16 -3.53 5.35 -10.28
C SER A 16 -4.76 5.98 -10.91
N ALA A 17 -5.93 5.59 -10.42
CA ALA A 17 -7.18 6.26 -10.70
C ALA A 17 -7.93 6.54 -9.40
N GLN A 18 -8.64 7.67 -9.34
CA GLN A 18 -9.30 8.10 -8.12
C GLN A 18 -10.56 8.91 -8.40
N ASP A 19 -11.46 8.85 -7.44
CA ASP A 19 -12.59 9.76 -7.28
C ASP A 19 -12.25 10.76 -6.17
N THR A 20 -11.78 11.92 -6.58
CA THR A 20 -11.37 12.99 -5.65
C THR A 20 -12.55 13.65 -4.93
N GLU A 21 -13.74 13.61 -5.51
CA GLU A 21 -14.96 14.14 -4.87
C GLU A 21 -15.39 13.24 -3.71
N ASN A 22 -15.35 11.93 -3.91
CA ASN A 22 -15.81 10.94 -2.96
C ASN A 22 -14.69 10.34 -2.08
N ALA A 23 -13.44 10.79 -2.21
CA ALA A 23 -12.28 10.44 -1.40
C ALA A 23 -11.88 8.96 -1.46
N THR A 24 -11.86 8.35 -2.63
CA THR A 24 -11.42 6.95 -2.81
C THR A 24 -10.65 6.76 -4.11
N GLY A 25 -9.93 5.65 -4.27
CA GLY A 25 -9.19 5.35 -5.48
C GLY A 25 -8.42 4.05 -5.42
N CYS A 26 -7.79 3.66 -6.53
CA CYS A 26 -6.94 2.49 -6.61
C CYS A 26 -5.62 2.79 -7.35
N THR A 27 -4.60 2.01 -7.00
CA THR A 27 -3.28 2.03 -7.62
C THR A 27 -2.95 0.64 -8.11
N VAL A 28 -2.58 0.50 -9.38
CA VAL A 28 -2.20 -0.76 -9.99
C VAL A 28 -0.69 -0.81 -10.24
N ILE A 29 -0.09 -1.95 -9.95
CA ILE A 29 1.30 -2.29 -10.26
C ILE A 29 1.25 -3.43 -11.28
N LEU A 30 1.49 -3.12 -12.55
CA LEU A 30 1.46 -4.07 -13.66
C LEU A 30 2.85 -4.70 -13.88
N CYS A 31 2.87 -6.00 -14.18
CA CYS A 31 4.00 -6.70 -14.77
C CYS A 31 3.51 -7.55 -15.95
N LYS A 32 3.53 -6.98 -17.14
CA LYS A 32 2.93 -7.59 -18.35
C LYS A 32 3.58 -8.92 -18.73
N GLU A 33 4.88 -9.10 -18.45
CA GLU A 33 5.60 -10.37 -18.66
C GLU A 33 5.34 -11.43 -17.58
N GLY A 34 4.59 -11.05 -16.54
CA GLY A 34 4.34 -11.85 -15.35
C GLY A 34 5.49 -11.83 -14.35
N ALA A 35 5.18 -11.54 -13.09
CA ALA A 35 6.10 -11.49 -11.97
C ALA A 35 5.98 -12.74 -11.09
N THR A 36 7.10 -13.28 -10.62
CA THR A 36 7.09 -14.18 -9.45
C THR A 36 6.74 -13.36 -8.22
N ALA A 37 5.80 -13.86 -7.40
CA ALA A 37 5.29 -13.04 -6.31
C ALA A 37 5.06 -13.83 -5.01
N GLY A 38 4.97 -13.07 -3.92
CA GLY A 38 4.62 -13.54 -2.58
C GLY A 38 3.75 -12.52 -1.84
N VAL A 39 3.22 -12.91 -0.70
CA VAL A 39 2.39 -12.08 0.16
C VAL A 39 2.62 -12.42 1.63
N ASP A 40 2.50 -11.42 2.50
CA ASP A 40 2.37 -11.62 3.94
C ASP A 40 1.21 -10.75 4.45
N VAL A 41 0.22 -11.39 5.07
CA VAL A 41 -0.97 -10.76 5.65
C VAL A 41 -0.85 -10.82 7.16
N ARG A 42 -0.76 -9.66 7.83
CA ARG A 42 -0.55 -9.58 9.28
C ARG A 42 -1.70 -8.95 10.05
N GLY A 43 -2.51 -8.15 9.39
CA GLY A 43 -3.71 -7.60 10.01
C GLY A 43 -4.77 -8.66 10.28
N GLY A 44 -5.59 -8.47 11.34
CA GLY A 44 -6.65 -9.40 11.73
C GLY A 44 -7.92 -9.29 10.89
N GLY A 45 -8.10 -8.23 10.07
CA GLY A 45 -9.28 -7.96 9.24
C GLY A 45 -8.95 -7.61 7.78
N PRO A 46 -8.20 -8.45 7.04
CA PRO A 46 -7.80 -8.14 5.68
C PRO A 46 -8.97 -8.25 4.69
N ALA A 47 -8.99 -7.34 3.70
CA ALA A 47 -9.80 -7.46 2.50
C ALA A 47 -8.85 -7.72 1.32
N THR A 48 -8.76 -8.97 0.86
CA THR A 48 -7.76 -9.39 -0.14
C THR A 48 -8.37 -10.31 -1.21
N ARG A 49 -7.69 -10.37 -2.37
CA ARG A 49 -8.02 -11.25 -3.48
C ARG A 49 -6.77 -11.99 -3.97
N GLU A 50 -6.91 -13.28 -4.32
CA GLU A 50 -5.91 -14.20 -4.90
C GLU A 50 -4.64 -14.41 -4.04
N THR A 51 -4.73 -14.25 -2.71
CA THR A 51 -3.58 -14.44 -1.81
C THR A 51 -3.17 -15.91 -1.69
N ASP A 52 -4.12 -16.86 -1.68
CA ASP A 52 -3.82 -18.29 -1.59
C ASP A 52 -3.00 -18.80 -2.77
N LEU A 53 -3.21 -18.22 -3.97
CA LEU A 53 -2.45 -18.56 -5.16
C LEU A 53 -0.94 -18.30 -4.96
N LEU A 54 -0.57 -17.34 -4.13
CA LEU A 54 0.83 -16.96 -3.85
C LEU A 54 1.55 -17.94 -2.91
N ASN A 55 0.85 -18.90 -2.31
CA ASN A 55 1.50 -19.93 -1.52
C ASN A 55 2.48 -20.74 -2.41
N PRO A 56 3.73 -20.97 -1.97
CA PRO A 56 4.75 -21.68 -2.76
C PRO A 56 4.37 -23.08 -3.25
N LYS A 57 3.45 -23.75 -2.53
CA LYS A 57 2.95 -25.09 -2.91
C LYS A 57 1.97 -25.07 -4.09
N ASN A 58 1.43 -23.90 -4.47
CA ASN A 58 0.41 -23.78 -5.51
C ASN A 58 1.06 -23.62 -6.91
N MET A 59 0.36 -24.11 -7.92
CA MET A 59 0.86 -24.33 -9.29
C MET A 59 1.28 -23.03 -10.00
N VAL A 60 0.46 -21.99 -9.91
CA VAL A 60 0.68 -20.74 -10.68
C VAL A 60 1.91 -20.02 -10.16
N GLN A 61 2.88 -19.78 -11.03
CA GLN A 61 4.17 -19.23 -10.65
C GLN A 61 4.27 -17.70 -10.87
N LYS A 62 3.40 -17.14 -11.71
CA LYS A 62 3.46 -15.71 -12.08
C LYS A 62 2.10 -15.05 -11.92
N ILE A 63 2.12 -13.79 -11.49
CA ILE A 63 0.97 -12.88 -11.49
C ILE A 63 1.25 -11.70 -12.43
N HIS A 64 0.21 -11.00 -12.89
CA HIS A 64 0.34 -9.94 -13.88
C HIS A 64 0.10 -8.56 -13.29
N ALA A 65 -0.53 -8.47 -12.13
CA ALA A 65 -0.71 -7.23 -11.40
C ALA A 65 -0.93 -7.44 -9.90
N VAL A 66 -0.62 -6.38 -9.14
CA VAL A 66 -1.12 -6.15 -7.79
C VAL A 66 -1.92 -4.85 -7.81
N THR A 67 -3.12 -4.87 -7.22
CA THR A 67 -3.95 -3.69 -7.02
C THR A 67 -3.99 -3.34 -5.54
N LEU A 68 -3.71 -2.08 -5.22
CA LEU A 68 -3.93 -1.48 -3.91
C LEU A 68 -5.15 -0.57 -4.04
N SER A 69 -6.18 -0.75 -3.21
CA SER A 69 -7.48 -0.11 -3.42
C SER A 69 -8.06 0.47 -2.12
N GLY A 70 -8.89 1.50 -2.23
CA GLY A 70 -9.79 1.92 -1.16
C GLY A 70 -11.07 1.08 -1.12
N GLY A 71 -12.11 1.54 -0.39
CA GLY A 71 -13.45 0.98 -0.41
C GLY A 71 -13.66 -0.30 0.39
N SER A 72 -12.66 -0.73 1.21
CA SER A 72 -12.75 -1.99 1.95
C SER A 72 -13.04 -3.18 1.00
N ALA A 73 -13.78 -4.19 1.45
CA ALA A 73 -14.11 -5.35 0.63
C ALA A 73 -14.86 -5.04 -0.68
N PHE A 74 -15.57 -3.91 -0.75
CA PHE A 74 -16.21 -3.46 -2.00
C PHE A 74 -15.18 -3.07 -3.07
N GLY A 75 -14.04 -2.50 -2.67
CA GLY A 75 -12.98 -2.09 -3.57
C GLY A 75 -12.32 -3.25 -4.34
N LEU A 76 -12.49 -4.51 -3.87
CA LEU A 76 -12.05 -5.72 -4.59
C LEU A 76 -12.67 -5.85 -5.99
N GLU A 77 -13.67 -5.04 -6.34
CA GLU A 77 -14.21 -4.95 -7.68
C GLU A 77 -13.19 -4.37 -8.67
N SER A 78 -12.30 -3.49 -8.23
CA SER A 78 -11.35 -2.79 -9.08
C SER A 78 -10.42 -3.73 -9.85
N SER A 79 -9.95 -4.82 -9.25
CA SER A 79 -9.12 -5.81 -9.93
C SER A 79 -9.83 -6.54 -11.06
N SER A 80 -11.16 -6.55 -11.11
CA SER A 80 -11.91 -7.07 -12.26
C SER A 80 -11.73 -6.20 -13.51
N GLY A 81 -11.55 -4.88 -13.33
CA GLY A 81 -11.18 -3.96 -14.40
C GLY A 81 -9.74 -4.14 -14.87
N VAL A 82 -8.83 -4.39 -13.94
CA VAL A 82 -7.44 -4.73 -14.25
C VAL A 82 -7.36 -6.02 -15.06
N MET A 83 -8.14 -7.04 -14.66
CA MET A 83 -8.23 -8.30 -15.42
C MET A 83 -8.79 -8.06 -16.84
N GLN A 84 -9.82 -7.25 -16.97
CA GLN A 84 -10.38 -6.91 -18.29
C GLN A 84 -9.32 -6.26 -19.19
N TYR A 85 -8.64 -5.21 -18.69
CA TYR A 85 -7.58 -4.52 -19.41
C TYR A 85 -6.48 -5.50 -19.88
N LEU A 86 -5.96 -6.34 -18.97
CA LEU A 86 -4.91 -7.31 -19.31
C LEU A 86 -5.37 -8.33 -20.33
N SER A 87 -6.61 -8.85 -20.20
CA SER A 87 -7.19 -9.82 -21.14
C SER A 87 -7.37 -9.24 -22.55
N GLU A 88 -7.81 -7.98 -22.66
CA GLU A 88 -7.94 -7.28 -23.94
C GLU A 88 -6.58 -7.05 -24.63
N HIS A 89 -5.49 -7.05 -23.87
CA HIS A 89 -4.13 -6.92 -24.37
C HIS A 89 -3.39 -8.28 -24.48
N GLU A 90 -4.12 -9.39 -24.41
CA GLU A 90 -3.58 -10.76 -24.49
C GLU A 90 -2.48 -11.04 -23.44
N ILE A 91 -2.62 -10.48 -22.24
CA ILE A 91 -1.71 -10.65 -21.10
C ILE A 91 -2.38 -11.54 -20.06
N GLY A 92 -1.73 -12.65 -19.71
CA GLY A 92 -2.28 -13.60 -18.75
C GLY A 92 -1.57 -14.94 -18.78
N PHE A 93 -2.09 -15.86 -17.98
CA PHE A 93 -1.72 -17.27 -18.04
C PHE A 93 -2.30 -17.86 -19.33
N ASP A 94 -1.43 -18.31 -20.23
CA ASP A 94 -1.82 -18.80 -21.57
C ASP A 94 -2.42 -20.23 -21.46
N MET A 95 -3.68 -20.33 -21.84
CA MET A 95 -4.46 -21.57 -21.95
C MET A 95 -4.85 -21.84 -23.41
N LYS A 96 -3.89 -21.85 -24.33
CA LYS A 96 -4.08 -22.10 -25.77
C LYS A 96 -5.06 -21.08 -26.41
N ASN A 97 -4.64 -19.84 -26.46
CA ASN A 97 -5.37 -18.66 -26.98
C ASN A 97 -6.43 -18.07 -26.02
N ILE A 98 -6.46 -18.52 -24.76
CA ILE A 98 -7.22 -17.85 -23.72
C ILE A 98 -6.20 -17.33 -22.69
N TYR A 99 -6.08 -16.01 -22.57
CA TYR A 99 -5.21 -15.38 -21.61
C TYR A 99 -6.00 -15.11 -20.32
N ILE A 100 -5.59 -15.74 -19.22
CA ILE A 100 -6.23 -15.58 -17.91
C ILE A 100 -5.31 -14.68 -17.05
N PRO A 101 -5.62 -13.38 -16.90
CA PRO A 101 -4.83 -12.51 -16.04
C PRO A 101 -4.94 -12.94 -14.59
N ILE A 102 -3.83 -12.98 -13.89
CA ILE A 102 -3.79 -13.22 -12.44
C ILE A 102 -3.50 -11.88 -11.78
N VAL A 103 -4.48 -11.39 -11.00
CA VAL A 103 -4.44 -10.08 -10.34
C VAL A 103 -4.70 -10.27 -8.86
N CYS A 104 -3.70 -9.99 -8.03
CA CYS A 104 -3.83 -9.97 -6.58
C CYS A 104 -4.25 -8.57 -6.12
N GLU A 105 -4.98 -8.50 -5.00
CA GLU A 105 -5.47 -7.23 -4.48
C GLU A 105 -5.52 -7.20 -2.96
N ALA A 106 -5.31 -6.00 -2.40
CA ALA A 106 -5.65 -5.67 -1.02
C ALA A 106 -6.35 -4.30 -0.97
N CYS A 107 -7.34 -4.18 -0.09
CA CYS A 107 -8.13 -2.96 0.09
C CYS A 107 -7.96 -2.38 1.49
N LEU A 108 -7.84 -1.06 1.56
CA LEU A 108 -7.92 -0.31 2.80
C LEU A 108 -9.34 0.23 3.05
N PHE A 109 -9.65 0.56 4.30
CA PHE A 109 -10.94 1.13 4.69
C PHE A 109 -10.86 2.66 4.73
N ASP A 110 -11.24 3.32 3.65
CA ASP A 110 -11.36 4.78 3.53
C ASP A 110 -12.81 5.28 3.54
N CYS A 111 -13.79 4.39 3.72
CA CYS A 111 -15.23 4.70 3.73
C CYS A 111 -15.65 5.68 4.84
N GLY A 112 -14.78 5.97 5.80
CA GLY A 112 -14.98 7.00 6.82
C GLY A 112 -14.58 8.41 6.37
N VAL A 113 -14.04 8.55 5.16
CA VAL A 113 -13.62 9.83 4.56
C VAL A 113 -14.41 10.05 3.28
N GLY A 114 -14.94 11.25 3.06
CA GLY A 114 -15.77 11.55 1.91
C GLY A 114 -17.13 10.81 1.92
N ASN A 115 -17.47 10.15 0.82
CA ASN A 115 -18.72 9.44 0.64
C ASN A 115 -18.57 7.94 0.97
N SER A 116 -19.22 7.49 2.04
CA SER A 116 -19.15 6.10 2.50
C SER A 116 -19.74 5.05 1.55
N LYS A 117 -20.43 5.47 0.48
CA LYS A 117 -21.01 4.58 -0.54
C LYS A 117 -20.15 4.51 -1.80
N ALA A 118 -19.11 5.33 -1.92
CA ALA A 118 -18.20 5.32 -3.03
C ALA A 118 -17.03 4.35 -2.75
N TYR A 119 -16.67 3.59 -3.77
CA TYR A 119 -15.53 2.66 -3.73
C TYR A 119 -14.94 2.47 -5.13
N PRO A 120 -13.70 2.07 -5.25
CA PRO A 120 -13.08 1.77 -6.54
C PRO A 120 -13.80 0.60 -7.21
N ASN A 121 -14.47 0.88 -8.32
CA ASN A 121 -15.21 -0.08 -9.11
C ASN A 121 -14.35 -0.64 -10.27
N LYS A 122 -14.95 -1.52 -11.07
CA LYS A 122 -14.31 -2.13 -12.23
C LYS A 122 -13.74 -1.11 -13.21
N GLN A 123 -14.48 -0.02 -13.50
CA GLN A 123 -14.01 1.01 -14.45
C GLN A 123 -12.77 1.72 -13.89
N MET A 124 -12.74 2.05 -12.63
CA MET A 124 -11.58 2.71 -12.01
C MET A 124 -10.32 1.84 -12.06
N GLY A 125 -10.45 0.52 -11.85
CA GLY A 125 -9.33 -0.41 -12.03
C GLY A 125 -8.80 -0.45 -13.46
N TYR A 126 -9.70 -0.41 -14.45
CA TYR A 126 -9.35 -0.31 -15.88
C TYR A 126 -8.61 1.00 -16.19
N ASP A 127 -9.13 2.12 -15.70
CA ASP A 127 -8.53 3.46 -15.91
C ASP A 127 -7.15 3.56 -15.25
N ALA A 128 -6.93 2.94 -14.09
CA ALA A 128 -5.63 2.86 -13.47
C ALA A 128 -4.59 2.12 -14.34
N CYS A 129 -5.02 1.11 -15.11
CA CYS A 129 -4.15 0.43 -16.08
C CYS A 129 -3.78 1.34 -17.26
N ILE A 130 -4.73 2.12 -17.78
CA ILE A 130 -4.45 3.11 -18.83
C ILE A 130 -3.43 4.15 -18.35
N GLU A 131 -3.59 4.63 -17.11
CA GLU A 131 -2.65 5.58 -16.52
C GLU A 131 -1.26 4.95 -16.30
N ALA A 132 -1.20 3.63 -15.98
CA ALA A 132 0.06 2.91 -15.83
C ALA A 132 0.90 2.86 -17.12
N GLU A 133 0.29 3.00 -18.29
CA GLU A 133 1.04 3.05 -19.56
C GLU A 133 1.99 4.24 -19.64
N LYS A 134 1.65 5.36 -19.00
CA LYS A 134 2.50 6.55 -18.92
C LYS A 134 3.72 6.32 -18.03
N ASN A 135 3.60 5.41 -17.08
CA ASN A 135 4.60 5.05 -16.06
C ASN A 135 5.25 6.28 -15.38
N ASP A 136 4.42 7.26 -15.04
CA ASP A 136 4.77 8.49 -14.31
C ASP A 136 3.96 8.58 -12.99
N PRO A 137 4.18 7.65 -12.05
CA PRO A 137 3.38 7.56 -10.83
C PRO A 137 3.56 8.80 -9.95
N LYS A 138 2.47 9.19 -9.28
CA LYS A 138 2.43 10.31 -8.32
C LYS A 138 2.26 9.79 -6.90
N GLN A 139 2.61 10.63 -5.91
CA GLN A 139 2.49 10.36 -4.48
C GLN A 139 1.51 11.34 -3.80
N GLY A 140 1.10 11.04 -2.58
CA GLY A 140 0.18 11.85 -1.80
C GLY A 140 -1.28 11.43 -1.99
N ASN A 141 -2.17 12.39 -2.28
CA ASN A 141 -3.62 12.17 -2.36
C ASN A 141 -4.04 11.56 -3.72
N VAL A 142 -3.43 10.47 -4.12
CA VAL A 142 -3.69 9.81 -5.41
C VAL A 142 -3.95 8.32 -5.24
N GLY A 143 -4.73 7.73 -6.15
CA GLY A 143 -5.02 6.31 -6.15
C GLY A 143 -5.54 5.81 -4.80
N ALA A 144 -4.99 4.70 -4.30
CA ALA A 144 -5.32 4.14 -2.99
C ALA A 144 -5.02 5.09 -1.81
N GLY A 145 -4.22 6.14 -2.02
CA GLY A 145 -3.92 7.17 -1.03
C GLY A 145 -4.95 8.29 -0.92
N THR A 146 -5.95 8.35 -1.83
CA THR A 146 -6.90 9.46 -1.93
C THR A 146 -7.69 9.67 -0.65
N GLY A 147 -8.31 8.63 -0.09
CA GLY A 147 -9.05 8.68 1.18
C GLY A 147 -8.24 8.28 2.42
N ALA A 148 -6.96 7.95 2.26
CA ALA A 148 -6.14 7.43 3.34
C ALA A 148 -5.90 8.45 4.47
N SER A 149 -6.01 7.99 5.73
CA SER A 149 -5.86 8.80 6.95
C SER A 149 -5.28 7.99 8.10
N VAL A 150 -4.71 8.65 9.10
CA VAL A 150 -4.03 8.01 10.25
C VAL A 150 -4.42 8.67 11.56
N GLY A 151 -4.15 8.02 12.71
CA GLY A 151 -4.48 8.56 14.03
C GLY A 151 -5.99 8.57 14.31
N LYS A 152 -6.69 7.47 14.01
CA LYS A 152 -8.17 7.41 14.01
C LYS A 152 -8.80 6.94 15.32
N PHE A 153 -8.02 6.75 16.38
CA PHE A 153 -8.50 6.17 17.63
C PHE A 153 -9.72 6.91 18.24
N PHE A 154 -9.69 8.24 18.22
CA PHE A 154 -10.81 9.07 18.70
C PHE A 154 -11.84 9.42 17.62
N GLY A 155 -11.77 8.79 16.45
CA GLY A 155 -12.64 9.04 15.32
C GLY A 155 -12.05 9.96 14.25
N PRO A 156 -12.76 10.11 13.11
CA PRO A 156 -12.21 10.79 11.93
C PRO A 156 -11.92 12.28 12.16
N GLN A 157 -12.58 12.93 13.10
CA GLN A 157 -12.38 14.36 13.40
C GLN A 157 -11.00 14.67 13.99
N TYR A 158 -10.30 13.66 14.52
CA TYR A 158 -8.95 13.79 15.06
C TYR A 158 -7.88 13.21 14.14
N ALA A 159 -8.28 12.57 13.06
CA ALA A 159 -7.36 11.96 12.13
C ALA A 159 -6.58 13.01 11.29
N MET A 160 -5.39 12.63 10.88
CA MET A 160 -4.62 13.38 9.89
C MET A 160 -4.65 12.71 8.52
N LYS A 161 -4.53 13.51 7.47
CA LYS A 161 -4.40 13.03 6.10
C LYS A 161 -3.05 12.33 5.91
N ALA A 162 -3.10 11.14 5.35
CA ALA A 162 -1.97 10.41 4.81
C ALA A 162 -2.23 10.11 3.32
N GLY A 163 -1.44 9.26 2.68
CA GLY A 163 -1.58 9.07 1.24
C GLY A 163 -0.90 7.83 0.70
N LEU A 164 -0.65 7.85 -0.60
CA LEU A 164 0.21 6.93 -1.31
C LEU A 164 1.65 7.43 -1.25
N GLY A 165 2.58 6.55 -0.88
CA GLY A 165 4.01 6.83 -0.91
C GLY A 165 4.77 5.72 -1.59
N PHE A 166 5.90 6.06 -2.21
CA PHE A 166 6.82 5.07 -2.73
C PHE A 166 8.27 5.54 -2.61
N SER A 167 9.18 4.59 -2.63
CA SER A 167 10.63 4.81 -2.67
C SER A 167 11.32 3.66 -3.37
N ALA A 168 12.44 3.93 -4.05
CA ALA A 168 13.23 2.90 -4.69
C ALA A 168 14.73 3.11 -4.47
N LEU A 169 15.43 2.00 -4.31
CA LEU A 169 16.85 1.91 -3.99
C LEU A 169 17.59 1.05 -5.00
N GLN A 170 18.81 1.43 -5.32
CA GLN A 170 19.69 0.67 -6.20
C GLN A 170 21.04 0.36 -5.54
N MET A 171 21.51 -0.88 -5.71
CA MET A 171 22.86 -1.33 -5.35
C MET A 171 23.44 -2.16 -6.48
N GLY A 172 24.43 -1.60 -7.20
CA GLY A 172 24.88 -2.21 -8.45
C GLY A 172 23.73 -2.35 -9.45
N PRO A 173 23.50 -3.53 -10.03
CA PRO A 173 22.37 -3.80 -10.93
C PRO A 173 21.06 -4.08 -10.18
N LEU A 174 21.10 -4.41 -8.89
CA LEU A 174 19.92 -4.73 -8.08
C LEU A 174 19.13 -3.47 -7.76
N LYS A 175 17.83 -3.53 -8.01
CA LYS A 175 16.85 -2.47 -7.70
C LYS A 175 15.72 -3.03 -6.86
N VAL A 176 15.32 -2.29 -5.83
CA VAL A 176 14.21 -2.65 -4.93
C VAL A 176 13.40 -1.40 -4.63
N GLY A 177 12.10 -1.48 -4.84
CA GLY A 177 11.14 -0.40 -4.54
C GLY A 177 10.02 -0.87 -3.65
N ALA A 178 9.40 0.07 -2.96
CA ALA A 178 8.21 -0.12 -2.15
C ALA A 178 7.15 0.92 -2.54
N ILE A 179 5.91 0.49 -2.65
CA ILE A 179 4.71 1.31 -2.84
C ILE A 179 3.78 1.01 -1.65
N VAL A 180 3.22 2.02 -1.00
CA VAL A 180 2.36 1.84 0.17
C VAL A 180 1.26 2.91 0.24
N ALA A 181 0.04 2.49 0.56
CA ALA A 181 -1.04 3.38 0.96
C ALA A 181 -1.24 3.21 2.48
N VAL A 182 -1.07 4.31 3.24
CA VAL A 182 -1.05 4.28 4.70
C VAL A 182 -2.37 4.81 5.24
N ASN A 183 -3.19 3.90 5.78
CA ASN A 183 -4.51 4.21 6.36
C ASN A 183 -4.65 3.61 7.78
N ALA A 184 -3.63 3.74 8.61
CA ALA A 184 -3.51 3.10 9.92
C ALA A 184 -4.40 3.70 11.01
N CYS A 185 -4.72 2.90 12.05
CA CYS A 185 -5.19 3.43 13.34
C CYS A 185 -4.09 4.24 14.03
N GLY A 186 -2.88 3.70 13.99
CA GLY A 186 -1.69 4.29 14.60
C GLY A 186 -1.20 5.55 13.90
N ASP A 187 -0.16 6.09 14.50
CA ASP A 187 0.53 7.29 14.05
C ASP A 187 1.76 6.94 13.22
N ILE A 188 2.12 7.81 12.26
CA ILE A 188 3.34 7.68 11.46
C ILE A 188 4.48 8.44 12.14
N PHE A 189 5.63 7.76 12.27
CA PHE A 189 6.88 8.33 12.78
C PHE A 189 8.01 8.24 11.74
N TYR A 190 9.04 9.05 11.90
CA TYR A 190 10.31 8.79 11.21
C TYR A 190 10.90 7.47 11.72
N PRO A 191 11.51 6.64 10.85
CA PRO A 191 12.03 5.33 11.25
C PRO A 191 13.09 5.46 12.36
N ASN A 192 13.01 4.58 13.35
CA ASN A 192 13.90 4.54 14.52
C ASN A 192 13.93 5.87 15.32
N SER A 193 12.81 6.58 15.37
CA SER A 193 12.68 7.88 16.03
C SER A 193 11.30 8.01 16.68
N ASP A 194 11.19 8.84 17.71
CA ASP A 194 9.93 9.26 18.31
C ASP A 194 9.40 10.58 17.71
N LYS A 195 10.01 11.05 16.62
CA LYS A 195 9.54 12.24 15.91
C LYS A 195 8.32 11.88 15.05
N PRO A 196 7.12 12.39 15.38
CA PRO A 196 5.90 12.08 14.64
C PRO A 196 5.83 12.83 13.32
N ILE A 197 5.20 12.17 12.32
CA ILE A 197 4.86 12.75 11.03
C ILE A 197 3.35 13.08 11.00
N ALA A 198 2.50 12.07 11.22
CA ALA A 198 1.05 12.21 11.20
C ALA A 198 0.42 11.25 12.21
N GLY A 199 -0.75 11.60 12.76
CA GLY A 199 -1.41 10.79 13.78
C GLY A 199 -2.65 11.50 14.34
N ILE A 200 -2.92 11.33 15.62
CA ILE A 200 -4.02 12.04 16.30
C ILE A 200 -3.67 13.54 16.41
N TYR A 201 -4.56 14.38 15.91
CA TYR A 201 -4.41 15.83 15.95
C TYR A 201 -5.72 16.52 16.34
N ASP A 202 -5.71 17.17 17.50
CA ASP A 202 -6.82 18.03 17.93
C ASP A 202 -6.63 19.46 17.38
N ARG A 203 -7.45 19.80 16.38
CA ARG A 203 -7.44 21.12 15.74
C ARG A 203 -7.84 22.27 16.66
N ASN A 204 -8.68 22.01 17.68
CA ASN A 204 -9.15 23.04 18.58
C ASN A 204 -8.07 23.52 19.53
N THR A 205 -7.22 22.59 19.97
CA THR A 205 -6.13 22.88 20.91
C THR A 205 -4.77 22.97 20.24
N ASN A 206 -4.69 22.67 18.92
CA ASN A 206 -3.45 22.54 18.16
C ASN A 206 -2.48 21.54 18.80
N THR A 207 -2.99 20.41 19.30
CA THR A 207 -2.22 19.44 20.06
C THR A 207 -2.18 18.10 19.31
N ARG A 208 -0.99 17.49 19.27
CA ARG A 208 -0.82 16.08 18.84
C ARG A 208 -0.92 15.17 20.05
N LEU A 209 -1.63 14.05 19.89
CA LEU A 209 -1.68 12.96 20.83
C LEU A 209 -1.08 11.71 20.16
N PHE A 210 -0.75 10.70 20.95
CA PHE A 210 -0.16 9.47 20.45
C PHE A 210 -1.12 8.29 20.63
N SER A 211 -1.39 7.58 19.56
CA SER A 211 -2.39 6.50 19.52
C SER A 211 -2.10 5.41 20.55
N GLU A 212 -0.85 4.97 20.72
CA GLU A 212 -0.50 3.95 21.72
C GLU A 212 -0.80 4.42 23.14
N ASP A 213 -0.40 5.65 23.49
CA ASP A 213 -0.65 6.21 24.82
C ASP A 213 -2.13 6.34 25.13
N GLU A 214 -2.90 6.81 24.14
CA GLU A 214 -4.35 7.02 24.31
C GLU A 214 -5.12 5.69 24.37
N ILE A 215 -4.70 4.68 23.63
CA ILE A 215 -5.25 3.31 23.74
C ILE A 215 -4.99 2.73 25.12
N LEU A 216 -3.79 2.87 25.65
CA LEU A 216 -3.44 2.38 27.00
C LEU A 216 -4.24 3.11 28.07
N LYS A 217 -4.39 4.44 28.00
CA LYS A 217 -5.24 5.23 28.91
C LYS A 217 -6.72 4.85 28.81
N ALA A 218 -7.20 4.54 27.62
CA ALA A 218 -8.60 4.12 27.40
C ALA A 218 -8.87 2.71 27.96
N ALA A 219 -7.89 1.81 27.87
CA ALA A 219 -7.98 0.46 28.42
C ALA A 219 -8.20 0.47 29.93
N GLU A 220 -7.59 1.41 30.68
CA GLU A 220 -7.84 1.60 32.12
C GLU A 220 -9.33 1.94 32.42
N LYS A 221 -10.04 2.51 31.45
CA LYS A 221 -11.46 2.89 31.56
C LYS A 221 -12.41 1.91 30.88
N MET A 222 -11.91 0.73 30.43
CA MET A 222 -12.67 -0.28 29.67
C MET A 222 -13.36 0.28 28.40
N ILE A 223 -12.77 1.25 27.73
CA ILE A 223 -13.28 1.84 26.49
C ILE A 223 -12.53 1.19 25.33
N ASN A 224 -13.25 0.49 24.44
CA ASN A 224 -12.72 -0.04 23.18
C ASN A 224 -13.22 0.82 22.01
N SER A 225 -12.33 1.43 21.24
CA SER A 225 -12.70 2.26 20.10
C SER A 225 -11.67 2.27 18.95
N CYS A 226 -11.13 1.13 18.55
CA CYS A 226 -10.41 1.05 17.27
C CYS A 226 -11.41 0.66 16.16
N GLY A 227 -11.60 1.55 15.19
CA GLY A 227 -12.33 1.26 13.95
C GLY A 227 -11.50 0.39 13.00
N MET A 228 -12.03 0.06 11.82
CA MET A 228 -11.33 -0.67 10.78
C MET A 228 -10.24 0.21 10.14
N ASN A 229 -9.03 -0.32 10.05
CA ASN A 229 -7.83 0.37 9.56
C ASN A 229 -7.03 -0.57 8.68
N THR A 230 -6.11 -0.06 7.89
CA THR A 230 -5.33 -0.93 7.00
C THR A 230 -4.16 -0.18 6.38
N THR A 231 -2.96 -0.75 6.41
CA THR A 231 -1.84 -0.33 5.57
C THR A 231 -1.55 -1.41 4.55
N ILE A 232 -1.64 -1.07 3.27
CA ILE A 232 -1.42 -2.00 2.16
C ILE A 232 -0.24 -1.58 1.32
N GLY A 233 0.61 -2.54 0.93
CA GLY A 233 1.81 -2.22 0.17
C GLY A 233 2.25 -3.32 -0.79
N CYS A 234 3.18 -2.95 -1.66
CA CYS A 234 3.82 -3.84 -2.60
C CYS A 234 5.32 -3.53 -2.69
N ILE A 235 6.15 -4.56 -2.57
CA ILE A 235 7.57 -4.51 -2.92
C ILE A 235 7.70 -4.92 -4.38
N ILE A 236 8.48 -4.17 -5.15
CA ILE A 236 8.89 -4.53 -6.51
C ILE A 236 10.41 -4.62 -6.61
N THR A 237 10.92 -5.60 -7.33
CA THR A 237 12.36 -5.78 -7.52
C THR A 237 12.68 -6.44 -8.86
N ASN A 238 13.90 -6.30 -9.31
CA ASN A 238 14.44 -7.05 -10.45
C ASN A 238 15.27 -8.28 -10.03
N ALA A 239 15.30 -8.62 -8.74
CA ALA A 239 16.05 -9.77 -8.22
C ALA A 239 15.51 -11.10 -8.76
N ASP A 240 16.38 -12.05 -9.10
CA ASP A 240 15.97 -13.40 -9.49
C ASP A 240 15.69 -14.24 -8.23
N LEU A 241 14.42 -14.35 -7.86
CA LEU A 241 13.95 -15.01 -6.65
C LEU A 241 12.70 -15.85 -6.94
N ASN A 242 12.56 -16.99 -6.24
CA ASN A 242 11.39 -17.86 -6.34
C ASN A 242 10.23 -17.41 -5.40
N LYS A 243 9.06 -18.06 -5.53
CA LYS A 243 7.86 -17.74 -4.74
C LYS A 243 8.10 -17.80 -3.22
N ALA A 244 8.83 -18.80 -2.72
CA ALA A 244 9.10 -18.94 -1.29
C ALA A 244 9.93 -17.76 -0.77
N GLN A 245 10.94 -17.36 -1.55
CA GLN A 245 11.76 -16.20 -1.26
C GLN A 245 10.96 -14.90 -1.31
N MET A 246 10.06 -14.73 -2.30
CA MET A 246 9.21 -13.54 -2.39
C MET A 246 8.21 -13.45 -1.22
N ASN A 247 7.66 -14.56 -0.73
CA ASN A 247 6.87 -14.56 0.52
C ASN A 247 7.72 -14.11 1.71
N LYS A 248 8.99 -14.54 1.78
CA LYS A 248 9.91 -14.08 2.84
C LYS A 248 10.24 -12.60 2.71
N ILE A 249 10.40 -12.07 1.50
CA ILE A 249 10.60 -10.62 1.28
C ILE A 249 9.37 -9.82 1.75
N ALA A 250 8.15 -10.26 1.42
CA ALA A 250 6.92 -9.63 1.90
C ALA A 250 6.87 -9.60 3.43
N SER A 251 7.21 -10.73 4.08
CA SER A 251 7.28 -10.83 5.54
C SER A 251 8.34 -9.91 6.15
N MET A 252 9.53 -9.81 5.56
CA MET A 252 10.58 -8.89 6.04
C MET A 252 10.17 -7.42 5.90
N ALA A 253 9.46 -7.05 4.82
CA ALA A 253 9.05 -5.68 4.56
C ALA A 253 8.08 -5.13 5.63
N HIS A 254 7.32 -5.96 6.33
CA HIS A 254 6.52 -5.58 7.50
C HIS A 254 7.33 -4.96 8.64
N ASN A 255 8.64 -5.22 8.72
CA ASN A 255 9.49 -4.50 9.67
C ASN A 255 9.54 -2.99 9.39
N GLY A 256 9.34 -2.58 8.13
CA GLY A 256 9.19 -1.16 7.77
C GLY A 256 7.92 -0.55 8.39
N TYR A 257 6.81 -1.29 8.36
CA TYR A 257 5.57 -0.87 9.03
C TYR A 257 5.81 -0.69 10.54
N ALA A 258 6.35 -1.72 11.20
CA ALA A 258 6.57 -1.70 12.65
C ALA A 258 7.57 -0.62 13.11
N ARG A 259 8.48 -0.15 12.24
CA ARG A 259 9.42 0.92 12.57
C ARG A 259 8.85 2.32 12.36
N CYS A 260 7.78 2.44 11.58
CA CYS A 260 7.21 3.73 11.21
C CYS A 260 5.78 3.95 11.68
N ILE A 261 5.02 2.91 12.02
CA ILE A 261 3.60 2.99 12.38
C ILE A 261 3.38 2.38 13.76
N ARG A 262 2.70 3.12 14.67
CA ARG A 262 2.45 2.71 16.06
C ARG A 262 1.04 3.11 16.51
N PRO A 263 0.19 2.12 16.94
CA PRO A 263 0.33 0.68 16.75
C PRO A 263 0.11 0.24 15.30
N VAL A 264 0.51 -1.00 15.00
CA VAL A 264 0.36 -1.63 13.69
C VAL A 264 0.05 -3.13 13.85
N HIS A 265 -0.54 -3.76 12.86
CA HIS A 265 -0.89 -5.20 12.85
C HIS A 265 -1.87 -5.58 13.96
N THR A 266 -2.78 -4.69 14.31
CA THR A 266 -3.82 -4.99 15.29
C THR A 266 -4.90 -5.93 14.72
N SER A 267 -5.76 -6.43 15.58
CA SER A 267 -6.90 -7.28 15.17
C SER A 267 -7.89 -6.59 14.22
N SER A 268 -7.90 -5.26 14.21
CA SER A 268 -8.78 -4.44 13.38
C SER A 268 -8.10 -3.92 12.11
N ASP A 269 -6.80 -4.20 11.91
CA ASP A 269 -6.07 -3.81 10.71
C ASP A 269 -6.22 -4.86 9.61
N GLY A 270 -6.12 -4.43 8.35
CA GLY A 270 -6.05 -5.33 7.19
C GLY A 270 -4.65 -5.38 6.56
N ASP A 271 -3.62 -5.12 7.35
CA ASP A 271 -2.25 -4.92 6.89
C ASP A 271 -1.72 -6.06 6.03
N THR A 272 -1.37 -5.72 4.80
CA THR A 272 -0.97 -6.68 3.78
C THR A 272 0.20 -6.11 2.96
N ILE A 273 1.23 -6.92 2.72
CA ILE A 273 2.31 -6.61 1.79
C ILE A 273 2.42 -7.71 0.74
N PHE A 274 2.33 -7.32 -0.52
CA PHE A 274 2.74 -8.14 -1.65
C PHE A 274 4.21 -7.89 -1.98
N ALA A 275 4.86 -8.85 -2.65
CA ALA A 275 6.19 -8.67 -3.21
C ALA A 275 6.24 -9.30 -4.60
N MET A 276 6.72 -8.54 -5.59
CA MET A 276 6.80 -8.94 -7.01
C MET A 276 8.23 -8.82 -7.52
N THR A 277 8.68 -9.78 -8.33
CA THR A 277 9.97 -9.67 -8.99
C THR A 277 9.88 -9.97 -10.49
N SER A 278 10.64 -9.19 -11.28
CA SER A 278 10.79 -9.41 -12.72
C SER A 278 11.90 -10.43 -13.08
N ASN A 279 12.59 -11.02 -12.10
CA ASN A 279 13.59 -12.10 -12.24
C ASN A 279 14.73 -11.82 -13.26
N LYS A 280 15.39 -10.66 -13.15
CA LYS A 280 16.43 -10.23 -14.11
C LYS A 280 17.86 -10.28 -13.56
N VAL A 281 18.03 -10.17 -12.23
CA VAL A 281 19.34 -9.97 -11.61
C VAL A 281 19.54 -10.97 -10.48
N PRO A 282 20.56 -11.84 -10.51
CA PRO A 282 20.92 -12.68 -9.38
C PRO A 282 21.18 -11.84 -8.12
N ALA A 283 20.54 -12.18 -7.02
CA ALA A 283 20.71 -11.48 -5.75
C ALA A 283 20.43 -12.38 -4.54
N GLU A 284 21.10 -12.09 -3.45
CA GLU A 284 20.85 -12.75 -2.17
C GLU A 284 19.51 -12.25 -1.55
N GLN A 285 18.68 -13.19 -1.09
CA GLN A 285 17.38 -12.91 -0.53
C GLN A 285 17.43 -11.90 0.62
N ASP A 286 18.37 -12.06 1.56
CA ASP A 286 18.45 -11.20 2.74
C ASP A 286 18.87 -9.77 2.39
N LEU A 287 19.72 -9.58 1.38
CA LEU A 287 20.06 -8.26 0.85
C LEU A 287 18.80 -7.57 0.27
N VAL A 288 18.02 -8.29 -0.53
CA VAL A 288 16.76 -7.78 -1.08
C VAL A 288 15.79 -7.42 0.05
N GLY A 289 15.66 -8.28 1.07
CA GLY A 289 14.82 -8.03 2.24
C GLY A 289 15.22 -6.79 3.03
N ILE A 290 16.52 -6.58 3.27
CA ILE A 290 17.03 -5.37 3.95
C ILE A 290 16.72 -4.11 3.12
N MET A 291 16.92 -4.18 1.80
CA MET A 291 16.60 -3.05 0.90
C MET A 291 15.08 -2.79 0.87
N ALA A 292 14.24 -3.84 0.88
CA ALA A 292 12.79 -3.73 0.92
C ALA A 292 12.30 -3.03 2.20
N VAL A 293 12.87 -3.37 3.36
CA VAL A 293 12.57 -2.67 4.63
C VAL A 293 12.91 -1.18 4.52
N LYS A 294 14.09 -0.83 4.04
CA LYS A 294 14.51 0.57 3.91
C LYS A 294 13.68 1.35 2.90
N ALA A 295 13.33 0.73 1.77
CA ALA A 295 12.44 1.34 0.79
C ALA A 295 11.04 1.55 1.37
N MET A 296 10.52 0.59 2.14
CA MET A 296 9.22 0.69 2.81
C MET A 296 9.20 1.78 3.89
N GLU A 297 10.23 1.88 4.71
CA GLU A 297 10.38 2.98 5.69
C GLU A 297 10.25 4.35 5.00
N GLN A 298 11.00 4.56 3.92
CA GLN A 298 10.95 5.84 3.20
C GLN A 298 9.61 6.05 2.47
N ALA A 299 8.99 4.99 1.94
CA ALA A 299 7.69 5.07 1.30
C ALA A 299 6.60 5.51 2.30
N ILE A 300 6.63 4.99 3.54
CA ILE A 300 5.70 5.40 4.61
C ILE A 300 5.93 6.87 5.00
N VAL A 301 7.19 7.29 5.14
CA VAL A 301 7.53 8.70 5.38
C VAL A 301 6.94 9.58 4.27
N ASN A 302 7.11 9.19 3.01
CA ASN A 302 6.57 9.92 1.87
C ASN A 302 5.03 9.96 1.89
N ALA A 303 4.36 8.86 2.22
CA ALA A 303 2.90 8.79 2.35
C ALA A 303 2.37 9.79 3.40
N GLY A 304 3.10 9.96 4.51
CA GLY A 304 2.73 10.92 5.57
C GLY A 304 3.08 12.36 5.22
N THR A 305 4.23 12.61 4.59
CA THR A 305 4.76 13.98 4.39
C THR A 305 4.31 14.63 3.08
N LEU A 306 4.00 13.84 2.05
CA LEU A 306 3.65 14.36 0.72
C LEU A 306 2.14 14.55 0.52
N ALA A 307 1.30 14.01 1.41
CA ALA A 307 -0.13 14.25 1.39
C ALA A 307 -0.45 15.74 1.62
N ASP A 308 -1.50 16.21 0.94
CA ASP A 308 -2.07 17.54 1.13
C ASP A 308 -3.32 17.44 2.00
N SER A 309 -3.64 18.51 2.75
CA SER A 309 -4.88 18.60 3.52
C SER A 309 -6.09 18.47 2.60
N ALA A 310 -7.01 17.58 2.95
CA ALA A 310 -8.23 17.34 2.18
C ALA A 310 -9.31 16.73 3.07
N TYR A 311 -10.57 16.83 2.65
CA TYR A 311 -11.74 16.20 3.30
C TYR A 311 -11.89 16.56 4.79
N GLY A 312 -11.48 17.76 5.17
CA GLY A 312 -11.48 18.19 6.56
C GLY A 312 -10.31 17.65 7.40
N LEU A 313 -9.39 16.88 6.84
CA LEU A 313 -8.22 16.32 7.51
C LEU A 313 -6.99 17.20 7.31
N ALA A 314 -6.28 17.53 8.40
CA ALA A 314 -4.99 18.23 8.34
C ALA A 314 -3.89 17.31 7.80
N SER A 315 -2.95 17.84 7.03
CA SER A 315 -1.76 17.12 6.60
C SER A 315 -0.52 17.52 7.41
N TYR A 316 0.56 16.73 7.26
CA TYR A 316 1.88 17.10 7.79
C TYR A 316 2.31 18.49 7.33
N LYS A 317 2.11 18.82 6.05
CA LYS A 317 2.47 20.11 5.46
C LYS A 317 1.75 21.30 6.11
N GLU A 318 0.46 21.11 6.47
CA GLU A 318 -0.33 22.16 7.11
C GLU A 318 0.17 22.47 8.52
N ILE A 319 0.42 21.43 9.32
CA ILE A 319 0.75 21.60 10.73
C ILE A 319 2.24 21.85 11.01
N THR A 320 3.11 21.71 9.98
CA THR A 320 4.55 22.01 10.07
C THR A 320 4.95 23.29 9.36
N LYS A 321 3.99 24.02 8.76
CA LYS A 321 4.24 25.38 8.28
C LYS A 321 4.45 26.28 9.49
N GLU A 322 5.71 26.61 9.79
CA GLU A 322 6.11 27.76 10.55
C GLU A 322 5.99 29.03 9.68
#